data_b01b4902817f4a6bde57a3918ea3106a
#
_entry.id   b01b4902817f4a6bde57a3918ea3106a
#
_cell.length_a   1.000
_cell.length_b   1.000
_cell.length_c   1.000
_cell.angle_alpha   90.00
_cell.angle_beta   90.00
_cell.angle_gamma   90.00
#
_symmetry.space_group_name_H-M   'P 1'
#
loop_
_entity.id
_entity.type
_entity.pdbx_description
1 polymer ?
#
loop_
_entity_poly.entity_id
_entity_poly.type
_entity_poly.pdbx_seq_one_letter_code
_entity_poly.pdbx_strand_id
1 'polypeptide(L)'
;MFLPAISELEPIARAAGEAIMAIYHQPFAVEYKADESPLTAADKGAHEVIVQALARLTPDIPVLSEESDAETMQVRCSWSRYWLVDPLDGTKEFVSRNGEFTVNIALIEEGRPVWGLVYAPVLDKLWYGGKEIGAWRVADGECEAIQVRPHREGTPWRVVGSRNHLSQATL
;
A
#
# COMPACT_ATOMS: atom_id res chain seq x y z
N MET A 1 -11.87 21.09 -0.15
CA MET A 1 -11.64 19.70 -0.61
C MET A 1 -11.56 18.81 0.63
N PHE A 2 -12.34 17.74 0.73
CA PHE A 2 -12.25 16.82 1.88
C PHE A 2 -11.04 15.88 1.66
N LEU A 3 -10.06 15.95 2.54
CA LEU A 3 -9.00 14.95 2.64
C LEU A 3 -9.22 14.20 3.96
N PRO A 4 -9.21 12.87 3.96
CA PRO A 4 -9.39 12.09 5.17
C PRO A 4 -8.20 12.32 6.12
N ALA A 5 -8.48 12.32 7.41
CA ALA A 5 -7.43 12.41 8.42
C ALA A 5 -6.66 11.09 8.52
N ILE A 6 -5.39 11.15 8.89
CA ILE A 6 -4.59 9.93 9.09
C ILE A 6 -5.21 9.03 10.17
N SER A 7 -5.83 9.60 11.19
CA SER A 7 -6.53 8.87 12.25
C SER A 7 -7.71 8.00 11.76
N GLU A 8 -8.22 8.28 10.56
CA GLU A 8 -9.30 7.50 9.92
C GLU A 8 -8.73 6.37 9.03
N LEU A 9 -7.56 6.59 8.41
CA LEU A 9 -6.98 5.67 7.43
C LEU A 9 -5.89 4.75 8.01
N GLU A 10 -5.15 5.18 9.01
CA GLU A 10 -4.16 4.35 9.69
C GLU A 10 -4.79 3.06 10.26
N PRO A 11 -5.95 3.09 10.97
CA PRO A 11 -6.60 1.86 11.44
C PRO A 11 -6.98 0.90 10.31
N ILE A 12 -7.35 1.41 9.14
CA ILE A 12 -7.69 0.59 7.96
C ILE A 12 -6.45 -0.13 7.44
N ALA A 13 -5.35 0.59 7.26
CA ALA A 13 -4.10 -0.01 6.79
C ALA A 13 -3.53 -1.02 7.80
N ARG A 14 -3.63 -0.75 9.09
CA ARG A 14 -3.21 -1.68 10.15
C ARG A 14 -4.05 -2.94 10.18
N ALA A 15 -5.38 -2.82 10.09
CA ALA A 15 -6.27 -3.98 10.03
C ALA A 15 -6.02 -4.85 8.78
N ALA A 16 -5.73 -4.23 7.63
CA ALA A 16 -5.31 -4.96 6.43
C ALA A 16 -3.96 -5.68 6.65
N GLY A 17 -3.00 -4.99 7.26
CA GLY A 17 -1.72 -5.60 7.65
C GLY A 17 -1.88 -6.77 8.62
N GLU A 18 -2.76 -6.69 9.59
CA GLU A 18 -3.08 -7.79 10.50
C GLU A 18 -3.65 -9.01 9.76
N ALA A 19 -4.55 -8.79 8.79
CA ALA A 19 -5.09 -9.86 7.95
C ALA A 19 -3.98 -10.56 7.14
N ILE A 20 -3.04 -9.81 6.57
CA ILE A 20 -1.87 -10.35 5.88
C ILE A 20 -0.97 -11.13 6.85
N MET A 21 -0.64 -10.54 8.01
CA MET A 21 0.27 -11.13 8.97
C MET A 21 -0.27 -12.40 9.60
N ALA A 22 -1.59 -12.52 9.77
CA ALA A 22 -2.24 -13.75 10.23
C ALA A 22 -1.95 -14.96 9.31
N ILE A 23 -1.80 -14.73 8.01
CA ILE A 23 -1.44 -15.76 7.03
C ILE A 23 0.09 -15.88 6.94
N TYR A 24 0.80 -14.75 6.94
CA TYR A 24 2.26 -14.72 6.84
C TYR A 24 2.96 -15.55 7.91
N HIS A 25 2.44 -15.60 9.12
CA HIS A 25 3.02 -16.39 10.22
C HIS A 25 2.72 -17.89 10.16
N GLN A 26 1.78 -18.33 9.31
CA GLN A 26 1.49 -19.75 9.18
C GLN A 26 2.59 -20.48 8.42
N PRO A 27 2.89 -21.75 8.74
CA PRO A 27 3.77 -22.56 7.91
C PRO A 27 3.16 -22.73 6.52
N PHE A 28 3.79 -22.20 5.47
CA PHE A 28 3.37 -22.52 4.12
C PHE A 28 3.83 -23.94 3.79
N ALA A 29 2.91 -24.90 3.71
CA ALA A 29 3.17 -26.07 2.91
C ALA A 29 3.21 -25.62 1.44
N VAL A 30 4.34 -25.81 0.77
CA VAL A 30 4.56 -25.44 -0.64
C VAL A 30 3.81 -26.41 -1.56
N GLU A 31 2.60 -26.83 -1.22
CA GLU A 31 1.72 -27.60 -2.09
C GLU A 31 0.65 -26.67 -2.63
N TYR A 32 0.93 -26.14 -3.82
CA TYR A 32 -0.01 -25.37 -4.61
C TYR A 32 -1.19 -26.25 -5.04
N LYS A 33 -2.31 -26.14 -4.33
CA LYS A 33 -3.62 -26.32 -4.99
C LYS A 33 -3.89 -25.03 -5.75
N ALA A 34 -4.18 -25.12 -7.02
CA ALA A 34 -4.12 -24.04 -8.01
C ALA A 34 -5.02 -22.80 -7.72
N ASP A 35 -5.94 -22.85 -6.76
CA ASP A 35 -6.96 -21.82 -6.59
C ASP A 35 -6.97 -21.10 -5.22
N GLU A 36 -6.16 -21.51 -4.25
CA GLU A 36 -6.09 -20.89 -2.92
C GLU A 36 -4.66 -20.90 -2.36
N SER A 37 -3.73 -20.17 -2.99
CA SER A 37 -2.41 -20.00 -2.41
C SER A 37 -2.50 -19.10 -1.15
N PRO A 38 -1.61 -19.27 -0.14
CA PRO A 38 -1.53 -18.36 1.01
C PRO A 38 -1.37 -16.90 0.60
N LEU A 39 -0.69 -16.62 -0.51
CA LEU A 39 -0.57 -15.29 -1.09
C LEU A 39 -1.94 -14.74 -1.49
N THR A 40 -2.71 -15.50 -2.29
CA THR A 40 -4.05 -15.09 -2.74
C THR A 40 -5.00 -14.88 -1.56
N ALA A 41 -4.93 -15.70 -0.51
CA ALA A 41 -5.74 -15.55 0.68
C ALA A 41 -5.37 -14.28 1.48
N ALA A 42 -4.07 -13.95 1.58
CA ALA A 42 -3.59 -12.75 2.27
C ALA A 42 -4.02 -11.49 1.53
N ASP A 43 -3.88 -11.48 0.21
CA ASP A 43 -4.22 -10.36 -0.65
C ASP A 43 -5.73 -10.09 -0.64
N LYS A 44 -6.55 -11.12 -0.85
CA LYS A 44 -8.01 -11.01 -0.76
C LYS A 44 -8.49 -10.57 0.63
N GLY A 45 -7.92 -11.12 1.69
CA GLY A 45 -8.26 -10.72 3.06
C GLY A 45 -7.97 -9.25 3.33
N ALA A 46 -6.82 -8.75 2.89
CA ALA A 46 -6.48 -7.33 2.98
C ALA A 46 -7.39 -6.46 2.11
N HIS A 47 -7.65 -6.89 0.87
CA HIS A 47 -8.58 -6.22 -0.05
C HIS A 47 -9.96 -6.02 0.58
N GLU A 48 -10.56 -7.09 1.10
CA GLU A 48 -11.89 -7.02 1.72
C GLU A 48 -11.95 -6.04 2.89
N VAL A 49 -10.93 -6.07 3.76
CA VAL A 49 -10.82 -5.15 4.90
C VAL A 49 -10.77 -3.70 4.43
N ILE A 50 -9.91 -3.38 3.45
CA ILE A 50 -9.73 -2.02 2.96
C ILE A 50 -10.99 -1.51 2.25
N VAL A 51 -11.51 -2.29 1.30
CA VAL A 51 -12.67 -1.88 0.48
C VAL A 51 -13.90 -1.63 1.35
N GLN A 52 -14.19 -2.53 2.29
CA GLN A 52 -15.33 -2.35 3.20
C GLN A 52 -15.17 -1.15 4.12
N ALA A 53 -13.96 -0.87 4.59
CA ALA A 53 -13.71 0.27 5.47
C ALA A 53 -13.78 1.60 4.70
N LEU A 54 -13.19 1.69 3.51
CA LEU A 54 -13.25 2.87 2.66
C LEU A 54 -14.67 3.17 2.17
N ALA A 55 -15.46 2.14 1.83
CA ALA A 55 -16.87 2.31 1.45
C ALA A 55 -17.74 2.86 2.59
N ARG A 56 -17.39 2.56 3.86
CA ARG A 56 -18.07 3.15 5.03
C ARG A 56 -17.60 4.56 5.31
N LEU A 57 -16.31 4.82 5.16
CA LEU A 57 -15.70 6.12 5.46
C LEU A 57 -16.10 7.19 4.41
N THR A 58 -16.13 6.78 3.15
CA THR A 58 -16.37 7.68 2.01
C THR A 58 -17.27 6.99 0.97
N PRO A 59 -18.57 6.81 1.23
CA PRO A 59 -19.47 6.04 0.37
C PRO A 59 -19.60 6.59 -1.05
N ASP A 60 -19.33 7.87 -1.25
CA ASP A 60 -19.41 8.53 -2.55
C ASP A 60 -18.10 8.43 -3.37
N ILE A 61 -17.05 7.84 -2.81
CA ILE A 61 -15.74 7.71 -3.49
C ILE A 61 -15.52 6.24 -3.84
N PRO A 62 -15.52 5.86 -5.13
CA PRO A 62 -15.29 4.48 -5.54
C PRO A 62 -13.88 4.00 -5.21
N VAL A 63 -13.73 2.69 -5.06
CA VAL A 63 -12.45 2.04 -4.77
C VAL A 63 -12.01 1.23 -5.98
N LEU A 64 -10.80 1.50 -6.47
CA LEU A 64 -10.08 0.70 -7.45
C LEU A 64 -8.96 -0.02 -6.74
N SER A 65 -9.08 -1.31 -6.59
CA SER A 65 -8.05 -2.18 -6.03
C SER A 65 -7.40 -3.01 -7.14
N GLU A 66 -6.16 -3.48 -6.93
CA GLU A 66 -5.52 -4.45 -7.81
C GLU A 66 -6.37 -5.72 -7.95
N GLU A 67 -7.05 -6.12 -6.86
CA GLU A 67 -7.96 -7.27 -6.79
C GLU A 67 -9.40 -6.97 -7.27
N SER A 68 -9.63 -5.79 -7.88
CA SER A 68 -10.97 -5.44 -8.41
C SER A 68 -11.34 -6.31 -9.60
N ASP A 69 -12.65 -6.56 -9.73
CA ASP A 69 -13.21 -7.31 -10.83
C ASP A 69 -13.11 -6.57 -12.18
N ALA A 70 -13.38 -7.30 -13.26
CA ALA A 70 -13.32 -6.77 -14.61
C ALA A 70 -14.36 -5.65 -14.87
N GLU A 71 -15.49 -5.66 -14.18
CA GLU A 71 -16.54 -4.64 -14.30
C GLU A 71 -16.07 -3.30 -13.73
N THR A 72 -15.53 -3.32 -12.51
CA THR A 72 -14.89 -2.16 -11.87
C THR A 72 -13.77 -1.58 -12.73
N MET A 73 -12.94 -2.45 -13.32
CA MET A 73 -11.86 -2.04 -14.21
C MET A 73 -12.34 -1.35 -15.50
N GLN A 74 -13.52 -1.67 -15.99
CA GLN A 74 -14.10 -1.01 -17.19
C GLN A 74 -14.60 0.40 -16.90
N VAL A 75 -15.24 0.62 -15.74
CA VAL A 75 -15.86 1.91 -15.40
C VAL A 75 -14.88 2.92 -14.79
N ARG A 76 -13.70 2.50 -14.37
CA ARG A 76 -12.70 3.35 -13.69
C ARG A 76 -12.34 4.64 -14.46
N CYS A 77 -12.35 4.59 -15.78
CA CYS A 77 -12.00 5.75 -16.61
C CYS A 77 -13.03 6.89 -16.53
N SER A 78 -14.23 6.64 -15.98
CA SER A 78 -15.26 7.65 -15.75
C SER A 78 -15.10 8.37 -14.41
N TRP A 79 -14.20 7.93 -13.53
CA TRP A 79 -14.04 8.48 -12.20
C TRP A 79 -13.01 9.61 -12.20
N SER A 80 -13.44 10.78 -11.79
CA SER A 80 -12.54 11.92 -11.54
C SER A 80 -11.88 11.84 -10.17
N ARG A 81 -12.49 11.08 -9.23
CA ARG A 81 -11.99 10.88 -7.87
C ARG A 81 -12.26 9.46 -7.40
N TYR A 82 -11.23 8.78 -6.90
CA TYR A 82 -11.32 7.39 -6.44
C TYR A 82 -10.17 7.01 -5.52
N TRP A 83 -10.38 5.99 -4.71
CA TRP A 83 -9.30 5.31 -4.00
C TRP A 83 -8.57 4.35 -4.93
N LEU A 84 -7.25 4.40 -4.92
CA LEU A 84 -6.38 3.41 -5.58
C LEU A 84 -5.70 2.60 -4.49
N VAL A 85 -5.89 1.28 -4.52
CA VAL A 85 -5.45 0.36 -3.47
C VAL A 85 -4.63 -0.77 -4.08
N ASP A 86 -3.48 -1.03 -3.48
CA ASP A 86 -2.72 -2.27 -3.62
C ASP A 86 -2.68 -2.93 -2.24
N PRO A 87 -3.46 -4.00 -2.03
CA PRO A 87 -3.61 -4.59 -0.69
C PRO A 87 -2.34 -5.28 -0.21
N LEU A 88 -1.52 -5.83 -1.12
CA LEU A 88 -0.28 -6.53 -0.82
C LEU A 88 0.76 -6.32 -1.93
N ASP A 89 1.43 -5.17 -1.93
CA ASP A 89 2.56 -4.88 -2.82
C ASP A 89 3.82 -5.60 -2.33
N GLY A 90 4.48 -6.32 -3.22
CA GLY A 90 5.64 -7.15 -2.90
C GLY A 90 5.28 -8.63 -2.72
N THR A 91 4.53 -9.19 -3.66
CA THR A 91 4.10 -10.59 -3.62
C THR A 91 5.26 -11.59 -3.58
N LYS A 92 6.37 -11.30 -4.28
CA LYS A 92 7.60 -12.11 -4.24
C LYS A 92 8.24 -12.06 -2.86
N GLU A 93 8.24 -10.92 -2.24
CA GLU A 93 8.76 -10.63 -0.92
C GLU A 93 7.95 -11.36 0.16
N PHE A 94 6.63 -11.39 0.00
CA PHE A 94 5.73 -12.16 0.86
C PHE A 94 6.04 -13.66 0.77
N VAL A 95 6.12 -14.22 -0.43
CA VAL A 95 6.41 -15.65 -0.66
C VAL A 95 7.80 -16.02 -0.17
N SER A 96 8.81 -15.18 -0.42
CA SER A 96 10.20 -15.41 0.02
C SER A 96 10.43 -15.15 1.51
N ARG A 97 9.41 -14.64 2.22
CA ARG A 97 9.45 -14.33 3.66
C ARG A 97 10.55 -13.37 4.08
N ASN A 98 10.91 -12.44 3.21
CA ASN A 98 11.90 -11.41 3.53
C ASN A 98 11.31 -10.18 4.25
N GLY A 99 9.97 -10.07 4.33
CA GLY A 99 9.25 -9.02 5.06
C GLY A 99 9.19 -7.66 4.35
N GLU A 100 9.62 -7.58 3.10
CA GLU A 100 9.69 -6.30 2.35
C GLU A 100 8.42 -6.08 1.50
N PHE A 101 7.24 -6.22 2.08
CA PHE A 101 5.95 -5.98 1.42
C PHE A 101 5.15 -4.90 2.16
N THR A 102 4.20 -4.28 1.46
CA THR A 102 3.45 -3.14 1.97
C THR A 102 1.97 -3.19 1.60
N VAL A 103 1.16 -2.45 2.37
CA VAL A 103 -0.23 -2.07 2.05
C VAL A 103 -0.18 -0.64 1.53
N ASN A 104 -0.73 -0.40 0.36
CA ASN A 104 -0.72 0.92 -0.28
C ASN A 104 -2.15 1.42 -0.51
N ILE A 105 -2.46 2.63 -0.04
CA ILE A 105 -3.75 3.30 -0.22
C ILE A 105 -3.50 4.72 -0.70
N ALA A 106 -4.10 5.12 -1.82
CA ALA A 106 -3.99 6.47 -2.34
C ALA A 106 -5.35 7.05 -2.74
N LEU A 107 -5.56 8.34 -2.53
CA LEU A 107 -6.68 9.08 -3.09
C LEU A 107 -6.22 9.76 -4.38
N ILE A 108 -6.88 9.43 -5.46
CA ILE A 108 -6.62 10.00 -6.78
C ILE A 108 -7.71 11.02 -7.10
N GLU A 109 -7.32 12.16 -7.61
CA GLU A 109 -8.21 13.20 -8.10
C GLU A 109 -7.69 13.76 -9.41
N GLU A 110 -8.54 13.80 -10.43
CA GLU A 110 -8.19 14.24 -11.79
C GLU A 110 -6.90 13.57 -12.31
N GLY A 111 -6.78 12.26 -12.07
CA GLY A 111 -5.63 11.45 -12.48
C GLY A 111 -4.34 11.70 -11.71
N ARG A 112 -4.38 12.41 -10.58
CA ARG A 112 -3.21 12.73 -9.75
C ARG A 112 -3.40 12.24 -8.32
N PRO A 113 -2.39 11.65 -7.68
CA PRO A 113 -2.45 11.33 -6.26
C PRO A 113 -2.44 12.64 -5.46
N VAL A 114 -3.48 12.83 -4.63
CA VAL A 114 -3.60 14.00 -3.74
C VAL A 114 -3.31 13.65 -2.29
N TRP A 115 -3.44 12.38 -1.94
CA TRP A 115 -3.13 11.82 -0.64
C TRP A 115 -2.68 10.37 -0.80
N GLY A 116 -1.78 9.87 0.05
CA GLY A 116 -1.32 8.49 0.01
C GLY A 116 -0.77 8.01 1.34
N LEU A 117 -0.88 6.69 1.55
CA LEU A 117 -0.38 5.96 2.70
C LEU A 117 0.29 4.67 2.23
N VAL A 118 1.43 4.37 2.83
CA VAL A 118 2.18 3.11 2.68
C VAL A 118 2.42 2.55 4.07
N TYR A 119 1.98 1.33 4.32
CA TYR A 119 2.21 0.63 5.59
C TYR A 119 3.02 -0.63 5.37
N ALA A 120 4.12 -0.81 6.08
CA ALA A 120 4.96 -2.00 6.10
C ALA A 120 4.67 -2.82 7.37
N PRO A 121 3.82 -3.87 7.30
CA PRO A 121 3.30 -4.55 8.49
C PRO A 121 4.37 -5.29 9.29
N VAL A 122 5.39 -5.85 8.64
CA VAL A 122 6.51 -6.54 9.31
C VAL A 122 7.38 -5.56 10.11
N LEU A 123 7.52 -4.33 9.64
CA LEU A 123 8.31 -3.30 10.29
C LEU A 123 7.50 -2.46 11.29
N ASP A 124 6.18 -2.58 11.27
CA ASP A 124 5.22 -1.69 11.94
C ASP A 124 5.52 -0.20 11.69
N LYS A 125 5.77 0.12 10.41
CA LYS A 125 6.06 1.49 9.97
C LYS A 125 5.07 1.93 8.91
N LEU A 126 4.63 3.17 9.04
CA LEU A 126 3.68 3.78 8.15
C LEU A 126 4.22 5.12 7.65
N TRP A 127 4.06 5.38 6.37
CA TRP A 127 4.33 6.67 5.75
C TRP A 127 3.06 7.17 5.12
N TYR A 128 2.80 8.45 5.26
CA TYR A 128 1.67 9.09 4.60
C TYR A 128 2.02 10.51 4.17
N GLY A 129 1.27 11.02 3.23
CA GLY A 129 1.49 12.37 2.76
C GLY A 129 0.51 12.81 1.69
N GLY A 130 0.62 14.07 1.34
CA GLY A 130 -0.18 14.71 0.31
C GLY A 130 0.28 16.13 0.05
N LYS A 131 -0.23 16.70 -1.04
CA LYS A 131 0.21 18.02 -1.53
C LYS A 131 0.10 19.12 -0.47
N GLU A 132 -0.94 19.06 0.38
CA GLU A 132 -1.23 20.12 1.36
C GLU A 132 -0.76 19.80 2.78
N ILE A 133 -0.42 18.53 3.04
CA ILE A 133 -0.07 18.06 4.38
C ILE A 133 1.40 17.68 4.54
N GLY A 134 2.19 17.73 3.44
CA GLY A 134 3.57 17.28 3.46
C GLY A 134 3.71 15.76 3.53
N ALA A 135 4.84 15.28 4.06
CA ALA A 135 5.12 13.85 4.22
C ALA A 135 5.51 13.53 5.67
N TRP A 136 5.02 12.41 6.16
CA TRP A 136 5.10 11.99 7.55
C TRP A 136 5.48 10.52 7.66
N ARG A 137 6.12 10.14 8.74
CA ARG A 137 6.40 8.76 9.14
C ARG A 137 5.83 8.50 10.52
N VAL A 138 5.17 7.36 10.69
CA VAL A 138 4.74 6.83 11.98
C VAL A 138 5.55 5.56 12.25
N ALA A 139 6.26 5.53 13.36
CA ALA A 139 7.05 4.39 13.80
C ALA A 139 7.23 4.46 15.31
N ASP A 140 7.22 3.31 15.99
CA ASP A 140 7.44 3.21 17.44
C ASP A 140 6.49 4.08 18.29
N GLY A 141 5.27 4.33 17.78
CA GLY A 141 4.25 5.19 18.39
C GLY A 141 4.49 6.69 18.20
N GLU A 142 5.53 7.09 17.49
CA GLU A 142 5.85 8.48 17.19
C GLU A 142 5.49 8.85 15.75
N CYS A 143 5.03 10.09 15.54
CA CYS A 143 4.75 10.66 14.23
C CYS A 143 5.71 11.82 13.97
N GLU A 144 6.50 11.73 12.91
CA GLU A 144 7.47 12.77 12.55
C GLU A 144 7.30 13.23 11.11
N ALA A 145 7.51 14.51 10.86
CA ALA A 145 7.59 15.06 9.51
C ALA A 145 8.89 14.63 8.85
N ILE A 146 8.80 14.20 7.58
CA ILE A 146 9.95 13.79 6.80
C ILE A 146 10.11 14.67 5.56
N GLN A 147 11.35 14.81 5.10
CA GLN A 147 11.69 15.57 3.89
C GLN A 147 12.77 14.84 3.09
N VAL A 148 12.76 15.05 1.78
CA VAL A 148 13.88 14.64 0.94
C VAL A 148 15.15 15.36 1.38
N ARG A 149 16.25 14.64 1.45
CA ARG A 149 17.55 15.25 1.70
C ARG A 149 17.99 16.00 0.46
N PRO A 150 18.28 17.31 0.53
CA PRO A 150 18.77 18.05 -0.62
C PRO A 150 20.09 17.45 -1.12
N HIS A 151 20.22 17.34 -2.43
CA HIS A 151 21.49 16.95 -3.04
C HIS A 151 22.50 18.08 -2.84
N ARG A 152 23.72 17.73 -2.43
CA ARG A 152 24.83 18.68 -2.34
C ARG A 152 25.73 18.49 -3.54
N GLU A 153 26.05 19.58 -4.23
CA GLU A 153 27.00 19.58 -5.37
C GLU A 153 28.32 18.94 -4.94
N GLY A 154 28.91 18.10 -5.81
CA GLY A 154 30.16 17.39 -5.51
C GLY A 154 29.99 16.12 -4.66
N THR A 155 28.76 15.76 -4.22
CA THR A 155 28.53 14.50 -3.52
C THR A 155 27.93 13.43 -4.45
N PRO A 156 28.22 12.15 -4.25
CA PRO A 156 27.58 11.07 -5.02
C PRO A 156 26.04 11.07 -4.84
N TRP A 157 25.32 10.78 -5.92
CA TRP A 157 23.88 10.50 -5.85
C TRP A 157 23.62 9.22 -5.05
N ARG A 158 22.58 9.24 -4.22
CA ARG A 158 22.08 8.04 -3.56
C ARG A 158 20.88 7.53 -4.35
N VAL A 159 21.05 6.37 -4.94
CA VAL A 159 19.99 5.70 -5.68
C VAL A 159 19.45 4.55 -4.83
N VAL A 160 18.13 4.47 -4.72
CA VAL A 160 17.43 3.34 -4.10
C VAL A 160 16.88 2.47 -5.23
N GLY A 161 17.15 1.19 -5.18
CA GLY A 161 16.63 0.22 -6.13
C GLY A 161 16.07 -1.00 -5.43
N SER A 162 15.09 -1.64 -6.04
CA SER A 162 14.55 -2.91 -5.54
C SER A 162 15.61 -4.01 -5.60
N ARG A 163 15.75 -4.79 -4.54
CA ARG A 163 16.70 -5.91 -4.45
C ARG A 163 16.44 -6.97 -5.55
N ASN A 164 15.19 -7.19 -5.88
CA ASN A 164 14.76 -8.24 -6.80
C ASN A 164 14.43 -7.75 -8.23
N HIS A 165 14.40 -6.42 -8.45
CA HIS A 165 14.00 -5.81 -9.72
C HIS A 165 15.10 -4.94 -10.36
N LEU A 166 16.33 -4.97 -9.82
CA LEU A 166 17.48 -4.31 -10.45
C LEU A 166 17.85 -5.07 -11.73
N SER A 167 17.83 -4.37 -12.86
CA SER A 167 18.41 -4.86 -14.10
C SER A 167 19.93 -4.68 -14.09
N GLN A 168 20.66 -5.49 -14.88
CA GLN A 168 22.10 -5.27 -15.08
C GLN A 168 22.46 -3.88 -15.62
N ALA A 169 21.50 -3.19 -16.26
CA ALA A 169 21.68 -1.82 -16.74
C ALA A 169 21.59 -0.75 -15.63
N THR A 170 21.20 -1.15 -14.41
CA THR A 170 21.06 -0.23 -13.26
C THR A 170 22.27 -0.32 -12.32
N LEU A 171 23.14 -1.30 -12.49
CA LEU A 171 24.39 -1.50 -11.77
C LEU A 171 25.57 -0.94 -12.55
#